data_1a9d9021a6a45a6e64b59168e9cf1d09
#
_entry.id   1a9d9021a6a45a6e64b59168e9cf1d09
#
_cell.length_a   1.000
_cell.length_b   1.000
_cell.length_c   1.000
_cell.angle_alpha   90.00
_cell.angle_beta   90.00
_cell.angle_gamma   90.00
#
_symmetry.space_group_name_H-M   'P 1'
#
loop_
_entity.id
_entity.type
_entity.pdbx_description
1 polymer ?
#
loop_
_entity_poly.entity_id
_entity_poly.type
_entity_poly.pdbx_seq_one_letter_code
_entity_poly.pdbx_strand_id
1 'polypeptide(L)'
;MRTLQIVKSLSTHRVILMGSGLKEVPESDHLEIIHLPLDYEETALTGELPQTLHYAPLGLSGIRKRTAMMTHVFEQHYPLLLVVDVSVEVTLLARLSGIPTIVIRQHGQRDDLPHLMAYQSAELLLAPFPEAMYNQPADVMLSKTVFTGGFSRFSLRPQVTEIVKNSIAILIGAGGSSIDESLVSEIAGQAPDFTFHIIGSSGTKNLTGNVYWHGHIEDPFELLSSCELIIGNTGHNTVMETASLNKRFIGIPEVRPFNEQVEKALSITGRTGIEIVYPADLAAQNWKELIQLLLLQLPDWQGTTDDEALDKAGRLIISTGKRLFEN
;
A
#
# COMPACT_ATOMS: atom_id res chain seq x y z
N MET A 1 0.13 -6.90 -0.21
CA MET A 1 -0.93 -6.94 -1.26
C MET A 1 -0.41 -6.56 -2.64
N ARG A 2 0.13 -5.35 -2.84
CA ARG A 2 0.67 -4.87 -4.13
C ARG A 2 1.70 -5.82 -4.75
N THR A 3 2.70 -6.22 -3.99
CA THR A 3 3.77 -7.14 -4.44
C THR A 3 3.22 -8.44 -5.01
N LEU A 4 2.21 -9.04 -4.37
CA LEU A 4 1.58 -10.27 -4.86
C LEU A 4 0.85 -10.08 -6.19
N GLN A 5 0.30 -8.90 -6.47
CA GLN A 5 -0.29 -8.63 -7.78
C GLN A 5 0.81 -8.53 -8.86
N ILE A 6 1.95 -7.88 -8.55
CA ILE A 6 3.11 -7.85 -9.45
C ILE A 6 3.62 -9.27 -9.72
N VAL A 7 3.74 -10.13 -8.71
CA VAL A 7 4.12 -11.55 -8.89
C VAL A 7 3.19 -12.25 -9.87
N LYS A 8 1.89 -12.03 -9.80
CA LYS A 8 0.92 -12.64 -10.76
C LYS A 8 1.16 -12.21 -12.20
N SER A 9 1.63 -10.97 -12.43
CA SER A 9 1.97 -10.49 -13.79
C SER A 9 3.25 -11.09 -14.36
N LEU A 10 4.02 -11.81 -13.53
CA LEU A 10 5.29 -12.48 -13.89
C LEU A 10 5.15 -14.00 -14.01
N SER A 11 3.95 -14.51 -14.24
CA SER A 11 3.62 -15.96 -14.24
C SER A 11 4.43 -16.82 -15.22
N THR A 12 5.07 -16.20 -16.22
CA THR A 12 5.95 -16.88 -17.20
C THR A 12 7.43 -16.92 -16.77
N HIS A 13 7.75 -16.38 -15.61
CA HIS A 13 9.12 -16.29 -15.10
C HIS A 13 9.18 -16.93 -13.70
N ARG A 14 10.35 -17.50 -13.36
CA ARG A 14 10.60 -17.92 -11.99
C ARG A 14 10.72 -16.70 -11.09
N VAL A 15 9.97 -16.68 -10.02
CA VAL A 15 9.94 -15.60 -9.02
C VAL A 15 10.32 -16.18 -7.66
N ILE A 16 11.25 -15.52 -6.97
CA ILE A 16 11.56 -15.79 -5.57
C ILE A 16 11.04 -14.61 -4.75
N LEU A 17 10.02 -14.84 -3.94
CA LEU A 17 9.44 -13.83 -3.07
C LEU A 17 10.07 -13.92 -1.68
N MET A 18 10.79 -12.88 -1.30
CA MET A 18 11.46 -12.80 0.00
C MET A 18 10.78 -11.75 0.90
N GLY A 19 10.43 -12.10 2.11
CA GLY A 19 9.84 -11.15 3.05
C GLY A 19 9.48 -11.75 4.40
N SER A 20 9.15 -10.89 5.34
CA SER A 20 8.58 -11.28 6.64
C SER A 20 7.05 -11.35 6.52
N GLY A 21 6.41 -12.26 7.27
CA GLY A 21 4.93 -12.33 7.31
C GLY A 21 4.26 -12.91 6.07
N LEU A 22 4.95 -13.74 5.28
CA LEU A 22 4.43 -14.35 4.05
C LEU A 22 3.72 -15.71 4.27
N LYS A 23 3.32 -16.04 5.48
CA LYS A 23 2.83 -17.39 5.87
C LYS A 23 1.61 -17.88 5.08
N GLU A 24 0.80 -16.97 4.55
CA GLU A 24 -0.45 -17.29 3.85
C GLU A 24 -0.32 -17.25 2.31
N VAL A 25 0.90 -17.02 1.80
CA VAL A 25 1.13 -17.00 0.37
C VAL A 25 1.41 -18.44 -0.10
N PRO A 26 0.57 -19.02 -0.98
CA PRO A 26 0.83 -20.36 -1.49
C PRO A 26 1.99 -20.36 -2.48
N GLU A 27 2.85 -21.35 -2.38
CA GLU A 27 3.87 -21.65 -3.39
C GLU A 27 3.23 -22.17 -4.67
N SER A 28 3.92 -22.02 -5.78
CA SER A 28 3.53 -22.58 -7.08
C SER A 28 4.79 -22.89 -7.90
N ASP A 29 4.63 -23.59 -9.02
CA ASP A 29 5.77 -24.01 -9.86
C ASP A 29 6.69 -22.84 -10.31
N HIS A 30 6.14 -21.63 -10.38
CA HIS A 30 6.91 -20.43 -10.76
C HIS A 30 7.23 -19.50 -9.57
N LEU A 31 6.69 -19.77 -8.37
CA LEU A 31 6.84 -18.93 -7.18
C LEU A 31 7.41 -19.71 -6.01
N GLU A 32 8.63 -19.38 -5.65
CA GLU A 32 9.31 -19.84 -4.43
C GLU A 32 9.20 -18.76 -3.34
N ILE A 33 8.97 -19.16 -2.09
CA ILE A 33 8.82 -18.25 -0.96
C ILE A 33 9.95 -18.45 0.05
N ILE A 34 10.64 -17.35 0.38
CA ILE A 34 11.66 -17.34 1.41
C ILE A 34 11.22 -16.41 2.55
N HIS A 35 10.97 -17.01 3.70
CA HIS A 35 10.60 -16.29 4.90
C HIS A 35 11.81 -15.63 5.54
N LEU A 36 11.87 -14.30 5.52
CA LEU A 36 12.91 -13.54 6.17
C LEU A 36 12.57 -13.28 7.65
N PRO A 37 13.56 -13.30 8.55
CA PRO A 37 13.39 -12.82 9.92
C PRO A 37 12.93 -11.35 9.94
N LEU A 38 12.27 -10.95 11.03
CA LEU A 38 11.91 -9.55 11.26
C LEU A 38 13.18 -8.67 11.35
N ASP A 39 13.04 -7.43 10.91
CA ASP A 39 14.08 -6.40 10.93
C ASP A 39 13.94 -5.44 12.13
N TYR A 40 13.05 -5.75 13.05
CA TYR A 40 12.85 -5.02 14.30
C TYR A 40 12.74 -6.02 15.46
N GLU A 41 13.15 -5.58 16.64
CA GLU A 41 12.98 -6.28 17.91
C GLU A 41 12.65 -5.23 18.98
N GLU A 42 11.86 -5.58 19.98
CA GLU A 42 11.50 -4.67 21.09
C GLU A 42 12.73 -4.23 21.92
N THR A 43 13.81 -5.00 21.86
CA THR A 43 15.07 -4.82 22.61
C THR A 43 16.19 -4.24 21.75
N ALA A 44 15.89 -3.50 20.69
CA ALA A 44 16.92 -2.86 19.90
C ALA A 44 17.85 -1.97 20.75
N LEU A 45 19.14 -1.87 20.37
CA LEU A 45 20.10 -1.03 21.06
C LEU A 45 19.60 0.41 21.12
N THR A 46 19.35 0.92 22.34
CA THR A 46 18.85 2.27 22.62
C THR A 46 20.01 3.28 22.67
N GLY A 47 20.74 3.46 21.58
CA GLY A 47 21.78 4.48 21.46
C GLY A 47 21.42 5.47 20.35
N GLU A 48 22.10 6.62 20.29
CA GLU A 48 22.05 7.48 19.13
C GLU A 48 22.54 6.68 17.90
N LEU A 49 21.61 6.34 17.00
CA LEU A 49 21.95 5.68 15.75
C LEU A 49 22.54 6.69 14.79
N PRO A 50 23.55 6.32 13.99
CA PRO A 50 24.02 7.15 12.90
C PRO A 50 22.83 7.56 12.00
N GLN A 51 22.76 8.82 11.60
CA GLN A 51 21.65 9.32 10.77
C GLN A 51 21.56 8.64 9.41
N THR A 52 22.67 8.09 8.91
CA THR A 52 22.70 7.34 7.66
C THR A 52 22.25 5.90 7.93
N LEU A 53 21.34 5.39 7.12
CA LEU A 53 20.78 4.03 7.22
C LEU A 53 20.03 3.76 8.55
N HIS A 54 19.31 4.74 9.04
CA HIS A 54 18.51 4.62 10.27
C HIS A 54 17.40 3.55 10.18
N TYR A 55 17.10 3.04 8.97
CA TYR A 55 16.20 1.91 8.73
C TYR A 55 16.84 0.56 9.05
N ALA A 56 18.14 0.50 9.26
CA ALA A 56 18.89 -0.71 9.62
C ALA A 56 19.54 -0.52 11.01
N PRO A 57 18.76 -0.57 12.09
CA PRO A 57 19.28 -0.37 13.44
C PRO A 57 20.36 -1.40 13.78
N LEU A 58 21.34 -0.95 14.56
CA LEU A 58 22.49 -1.77 14.93
C LEU A 58 22.11 -2.86 15.95
N GLY A 59 22.84 -3.97 15.93
CA GLY A 59 22.74 -5.01 16.95
C GLY A 59 21.66 -6.07 16.70
N LEU A 60 20.71 -5.86 15.82
CA LEU A 60 19.60 -6.79 15.59
C LEU A 60 20.07 -8.08 14.90
N SER A 61 19.71 -9.22 15.49
CA SER A 61 20.04 -10.54 14.93
C SER A 61 19.25 -10.81 13.66
N GLY A 62 18.02 -10.34 13.59
CA GLY A 62 17.14 -10.47 12.43
C GLY A 62 17.73 -9.82 11.17
N ILE A 63 18.29 -8.61 11.28
CA ILE A 63 18.94 -7.91 10.15
C ILE A 63 20.12 -8.74 9.63
N ARG A 64 21.00 -9.23 10.50
CA ARG A 64 22.15 -10.06 10.08
C ARG A 64 21.73 -11.35 9.38
N LYS A 65 20.70 -12.04 9.91
CA LYS A 65 20.18 -13.28 9.33
C LYS A 65 19.53 -13.03 7.96
N ARG A 66 18.63 -12.03 7.86
CA ARG A 66 17.98 -11.73 6.59
C ARG A 66 18.97 -11.29 5.52
N THR A 67 19.98 -10.50 5.88
CA THR A 67 21.07 -10.11 4.98
C THR A 67 21.82 -11.31 4.43
N ALA A 68 22.21 -12.26 5.30
CA ALA A 68 22.88 -13.48 4.88
C ALA A 68 22.01 -14.35 3.96
N MET A 69 20.70 -14.47 4.25
CA MET A 69 19.76 -15.21 3.40
C MET A 69 19.62 -14.56 2.02
N MET A 70 19.45 -13.24 1.96
CA MET A 70 19.32 -12.51 0.70
C MET A 70 20.60 -12.64 -0.15
N THR A 71 21.77 -12.44 0.44
CA THR A 71 23.05 -12.54 -0.30
C THR A 71 23.30 -13.96 -0.79
N HIS A 72 22.87 -14.99 -0.05
CA HIS A 72 22.91 -16.36 -0.52
C HIS A 72 22.02 -16.57 -1.77
N VAL A 73 20.81 -16.03 -1.77
CA VAL A 73 19.93 -16.07 -2.97
C VAL A 73 20.59 -15.35 -4.15
N PHE A 74 21.23 -14.20 -3.91
CA PHE A 74 21.92 -13.44 -4.95
C PHE A 74 23.07 -14.26 -5.60
N GLU A 75 23.83 -14.98 -4.79
CA GLU A 75 24.91 -15.85 -5.26
C GLU A 75 24.38 -17.03 -6.07
N GLN A 76 23.35 -17.73 -5.56
CA GLN A 76 22.86 -18.98 -6.13
C GLN A 76 22.04 -18.79 -7.41
N HIS A 77 21.40 -17.64 -7.60
CA HIS A 77 20.43 -17.44 -8.67
C HIS A 77 20.81 -16.35 -9.70
N TYR A 78 22.08 -15.89 -9.68
CA TYR A 78 22.53 -14.96 -10.72
C TYR A 78 22.56 -15.63 -12.11
N PRO A 79 22.09 -14.99 -13.19
CA PRO A 79 21.60 -13.61 -13.29
C PRO A 79 20.18 -13.44 -12.74
N LEU A 80 19.95 -12.39 -11.96
CA LEU A 80 18.65 -12.03 -11.42
C LEU A 80 18.46 -10.50 -11.41
N LEU A 81 17.20 -10.07 -11.50
CA LEU A 81 16.77 -8.69 -11.30
C LEU A 81 15.94 -8.63 -10.01
N LEU A 82 16.32 -7.79 -9.07
CA LEU A 82 15.61 -7.64 -7.81
C LEU A 82 14.58 -6.51 -7.88
N VAL A 83 13.32 -6.82 -7.60
CA VAL A 83 12.26 -5.81 -7.40
C VAL A 83 12.10 -5.56 -5.91
N VAL A 84 12.42 -4.35 -5.46
CA VAL A 84 12.39 -3.97 -4.03
C VAL A 84 11.13 -3.17 -3.73
N ASP A 85 10.29 -3.69 -2.84
CA ASP A 85 9.12 -2.96 -2.35
C ASP A 85 9.53 -2.09 -1.15
N VAL A 86 10.03 -0.88 -1.44
CA VAL A 86 10.31 0.24 -0.52
C VAL A 86 11.64 0.21 0.23
N SER A 87 12.21 -0.95 0.55
CA SER A 87 13.36 -1.05 1.46
C SER A 87 14.65 -0.43 0.86
N VAL A 88 15.13 0.63 1.51
CA VAL A 88 16.39 1.31 1.15
C VAL A 88 17.59 0.40 1.38
N GLU A 89 17.67 -0.23 2.54
CA GLU A 89 18.77 -1.11 2.93
C GLU A 89 18.88 -2.34 2.02
N VAL A 90 17.75 -2.92 1.60
CA VAL A 90 17.75 -4.04 0.64
C VAL A 90 18.24 -3.59 -0.73
N THR A 91 17.83 -2.41 -1.18
CA THR A 91 18.29 -1.83 -2.45
C THR A 91 19.80 -1.62 -2.44
N LEU A 92 20.34 -1.05 -1.36
CA LEU A 92 21.76 -0.80 -1.23
C LEU A 92 22.56 -2.10 -1.07
N LEU A 93 22.04 -3.10 -0.32
CA LEU A 93 22.62 -4.42 -0.22
C LEU A 93 22.73 -5.09 -1.59
N ALA A 94 21.66 -5.06 -2.38
CA ALA A 94 21.66 -5.59 -3.74
C ALA A 94 22.71 -4.90 -4.61
N ARG A 95 22.77 -3.57 -4.57
CA ARG A 95 23.77 -2.80 -5.32
C ARG A 95 25.20 -3.16 -4.93
N LEU A 96 25.49 -3.30 -3.63
CA LEU A 96 26.80 -3.73 -3.12
C LEU A 96 27.14 -5.16 -3.51
N SER A 97 26.12 -5.99 -3.74
CA SER A 97 26.26 -7.38 -4.22
C SER A 97 26.32 -7.50 -5.76
N GLY A 98 26.31 -6.38 -6.49
CA GLY A 98 26.34 -6.39 -7.97
C GLY A 98 25.00 -6.76 -8.60
N ILE A 99 23.88 -6.69 -7.87
CA ILE A 99 22.55 -7.07 -8.34
C ILE A 99 21.80 -5.82 -8.80
N PRO A 100 21.30 -5.78 -10.05
CA PRO A 100 20.45 -4.70 -10.53
C PRO A 100 19.09 -4.72 -9.85
N THR A 101 18.53 -3.51 -9.58
CA THR A 101 17.27 -3.37 -8.87
C THR A 101 16.26 -2.52 -9.63
N ILE A 102 14.99 -2.85 -9.48
CA ILE A 102 13.85 -1.96 -9.70
C ILE A 102 13.27 -1.64 -8.33
N VAL A 103 13.10 -0.36 -7.99
CA VAL A 103 12.52 0.04 -6.70
C VAL A 103 11.11 0.53 -6.90
N ILE A 104 10.18 0.02 -6.09
CA ILE A 104 8.79 0.50 -6.10
C ILE A 104 8.74 1.87 -5.44
N ARG A 105 8.34 2.87 -6.23
CA ARG A 105 8.14 4.23 -5.77
C ARG A 105 6.83 4.38 -5.03
N GLN A 106 6.87 5.08 -3.91
CA GLN A 106 5.68 5.47 -3.17
C GLN A 106 5.48 6.98 -3.21
N HIS A 107 4.30 7.43 -2.79
CA HIS A 107 4.07 8.83 -2.45
C HIS A 107 4.92 9.23 -1.23
N GLY A 108 5.00 10.53 -1.00
CA GLY A 108 5.75 11.09 0.10
C GLY A 108 7.12 11.62 -0.29
N GLN A 109 7.61 12.51 0.52
CA GLN A 109 8.84 13.25 0.31
C GLN A 109 10.04 12.43 0.76
N ARG A 110 10.70 11.75 -0.18
CA ARG A 110 11.80 10.81 0.07
C ARG A 110 13.10 11.35 -0.51
N ASP A 111 13.53 12.47 0.03
CA ASP A 111 14.70 13.25 -0.38
C ASP A 111 15.89 13.14 0.60
N ASP A 112 15.75 12.30 1.63
CA ASP A 112 16.87 11.98 2.53
C ASP A 112 17.96 11.17 1.83
N LEU A 113 19.19 11.31 2.33
CA LEU A 113 20.37 10.69 1.71
C LEU A 113 20.22 9.19 1.45
N PRO A 114 19.72 8.36 2.38
CA PRO A 114 19.55 6.93 2.11
C PRO A 114 18.61 6.63 0.94
N HIS A 115 17.46 7.32 0.84
CA HIS A 115 16.55 7.15 -0.29
C HIS A 115 17.17 7.60 -1.61
N LEU A 116 17.86 8.76 -1.61
CA LEU A 116 18.53 9.23 -2.82
C LEU A 116 19.60 8.25 -3.29
N MET A 117 20.40 7.69 -2.39
CA MET A 117 21.41 6.66 -2.73
C MET A 117 20.75 5.41 -3.31
N ALA A 118 19.68 4.91 -2.69
CA ALA A 118 18.96 3.74 -3.18
C ALA A 118 18.34 3.99 -4.56
N TYR A 119 17.67 5.11 -4.74
CA TYR A 119 17.02 5.47 -6.01
C TYR A 119 18.03 5.72 -7.13
N GLN A 120 19.15 6.38 -6.84
CA GLN A 120 20.22 6.56 -7.82
C GLN A 120 20.87 5.25 -8.23
N SER A 121 20.98 4.28 -7.33
CA SER A 121 21.59 2.98 -7.60
C SER A 121 20.67 2.01 -8.34
N ALA A 122 19.35 2.22 -8.32
CA ALA A 122 18.39 1.37 -9.04
C ALA A 122 18.45 1.57 -10.56
N GLU A 123 18.05 0.58 -11.35
CA GLU A 123 17.90 0.69 -12.81
C GLU A 123 16.77 1.64 -13.20
N LEU A 124 15.65 1.56 -12.47
CA LEU A 124 14.50 2.46 -12.58
C LEU A 124 13.67 2.42 -11.30
N LEU A 125 12.76 3.38 -11.18
CA LEU A 125 11.74 3.44 -10.14
C LEU A 125 10.38 3.14 -10.78
N LEU A 126 9.66 2.16 -10.24
CA LEU A 126 8.33 1.79 -10.71
C LEU A 126 7.29 2.43 -9.78
N ALA A 127 6.50 3.37 -10.29
CA ALA A 127 5.41 4.02 -9.57
C ALA A 127 4.07 3.35 -9.92
N PRO A 128 3.46 2.53 -9.01
CA PRO A 128 2.20 1.84 -9.25
C PRO A 128 0.99 2.77 -9.03
N PHE A 129 1.04 3.95 -9.65
CA PHE A 129 0.00 4.98 -9.64
C PHE A 129 0.21 5.91 -10.84
N PRO A 130 -0.80 6.68 -11.26
CA PRO A 130 -0.67 7.60 -12.38
C PRO A 130 0.20 8.81 -12.02
N GLU A 131 0.91 9.33 -13.01
CA GLU A 131 1.78 10.51 -12.86
C GLU A 131 1.01 11.73 -12.33
N ALA A 132 -0.25 11.91 -12.75
CA ALA A 132 -1.12 12.99 -12.28
C ALA A 132 -1.38 12.98 -10.76
N MET A 133 -1.13 11.88 -10.07
CA MET A 133 -1.21 11.77 -8.61
C MET A 133 0.13 12.08 -7.92
N TYR A 134 1.17 12.45 -8.65
CA TYR A 134 2.49 12.74 -8.10
C TYR A 134 2.74 14.25 -8.06
N ASN A 135 2.71 14.83 -6.87
CA ASN A 135 2.72 16.28 -6.66
C ASN A 135 4.12 16.85 -6.35
N GLN A 136 5.20 16.24 -6.86
CA GLN A 136 6.58 16.66 -6.59
C GLN A 136 7.36 16.91 -7.89
N PRO A 137 7.07 18.02 -8.61
CA PRO A 137 7.68 18.28 -9.91
C PRO A 137 9.19 18.57 -9.85
N ALA A 138 9.71 18.94 -8.69
CA ALA A 138 11.15 19.19 -8.47
C ALA A 138 11.95 17.92 -8.11
N ASP A 139 11.32 16.75 -8.10
CA ASP A 139 11.99 15.50 -7.79
C ASP A 139 13.01 15.12 -8.86
N VAL A 140 14.27 15.10 -8.47
CA VAL A 140 15.41 14.78 -9.36
C VAL A 140 15.38 13.34 -9.88
N MET A 141 14.57 12.45 -9.27
CA MET A 141 14.39 11.05 -9.69
C MET A 141 13.23 10.88 -10.67
N LEU A 142 12.55 11.95 -11.08
CA LEU A 142 11.39 11.86 -11.96
C LEU A 142 11.75 11.23 -13.32
N SER A 143 12.89 11.62 -13.88
CA SER A 143 13.39 11.07 -15.16
C SER A 143 13.69 9.57 -15.13
N LYS A 144 13.82 8.99 -13.94
CA LYS A 144 14.08 7.57 -13.69
C LYS A 144 12.82 6.82 -13.24
N THR A 145 11.71 7.55 -13.05
CA THR A 145 10.45 7.00 -12.58
C THR A 145 9.54 6.65 -13.75
N VAL A 146 9.00 5.43 -13.75
CA VAL A 146 8.00 4.97 -14.71
C VAL A 146 6.67 4.79 -13.99
N PHE A 147 5.69 5.58 -14.37
CA PHE A 147 4.33 5.51 -13.85
C PHE A 147 3.52 4.48 -14.64
N THR A 148 3.03 3.44 -13.96
CA THR A 148 2.28 2.36 -14.61
C THR A 148 0.76 2.56 -14.60
N GLY A 149 0.28 3.53 -13.83
CA GLY A 149 -1.12 3.62 -13.42
C GLY A 149 -1.39 2.85 -12.14
N GLY A 150 -2.56 3.10 -11.53
CA GLY A 150 -2.95 2.44 -10.30
C GLY A 150 -3.59 1.08 -10.53
N PHE A 151 -3.34 0.13 -9.64
CA PHE A 151 -4.01 -1.16 -9.60
C PHE A 151 -4.21 -1.62 -8.15
N SER A 152 -5.16 -2.53 -7.95
CA SER A 152 -5.40 -3.19 -6.68
C SER A 152 -5.58 -4.69 -6.85
N ARG A 153 -5.77 -5.42 -5.75
CA ARG A 153 -6.18 -6.84 -5.80
C ARG A 153 -7.59 -7.04 -6.37
N PHE A 154 -8.35 -5.96 -6.52
CA PHE A 154 -9.71 -5.97 -7.06
C PHE A 154 -9.78 -5.54 -8.52
N SER A 155 -8.69 -5.07 -9.09
CA SER A 155 -8.62 -4.76 -10.52
C SER A 155 -9.01 -5.98 -11.35
N LEU A 156 -9.78 -5.75 -12.41
CA LEU A 156 -10.30 -6.79 -13.32
C LEU A 156 -11.31 -7.77 -12.69
N ARG A 157 -11.71 -7.60 -11.43
CA ARG A 157 -12.81 -8.40 -10.86
C ARG A 157 -14.15 -7.81 -11.29
N PRO A 158 -15.12 -8.66 -11.69
CA PRO A 158 -16.45 -8.19 -12.03
C PRO A 158 -17.08 -7.52 -10.82
N GLN A 159 -17.65 -6.34 -11.03
CA GLN A 159 -18.31 -5.60 -9.95
C GLN A 159 -19.55 -6.34 -9.45
N VAL A 160 -19.78 -6.34 -8.14
CA VAL A 160 -21.03 -6.80 -7.55
C VAL A 160 -22.14 -5.81 -7.94
N THR A 161 -23.24 -6.33 -8.47
CA THR A 161 -24.32 -5.50 -8.98
C THR A 161 -25.32 -5.05 -7.93
N GLU A 162 -25.34 -5.73 -6.77
CA GLU A 162 -26.28 -5.42 -5.70
C GLU A 162 -25.63 -4.55 -4.62
N ILE A 163 -26.06 -3.30 -4.56
CA ILE A 163 -25.64 -2.35 -3.53
C ILE A 163 -26.65 -2.40 -2.37
N VAL A 164 -26.15 -2.65 -1.19
CA VAL A 164 -26.95 -2.62 0.04
C VAL A 164 -27.11 -1.15 0.47
N LYS A 165 -28.33 -0.67 0.45
CA LYS A 165 -28.63 0.72 0.82
C LYS A 165 -28.28 0.98 2.28
N ASN A 166 -27.75 2.18 2.55
CA ASN A 166 -27.31 2.63 3.87
C ASN A 166 -26.20 1.77 4.49
N SER A 167 -25.44 1.02 3.68
CA SER A 167 -24.31 0.20 4.13
C SER A 167 -22.97 0.92 3.90
N ILE A 168 -22.17 1.03 4.94
CA ILE A 168 -20.88 1.73 4.95
C ILE A 168 -19.80 0.79 5.48
N ALA A 169 -18.68 0.67 4.77
CA ALA A 169 -17.52 -0.04 5.27
C ALA A 169 -16.51 0.91 5.93
N ILE A 170 -15.96 0.52 7.07
CA ILE A 170 -14.85 1.22 7.73
C ILE A 170 -13.64 0.30 7.74
N LEU A 171 -12.56 0.73 7.05
CA LEU A 171 -11.31 -0.01 6.92
C LEU A 171 -10.28 0.50 7.93
N ILE A 172 -9.86 -0.36 8.85
CA ILE A 172 -8.84 -0.06 9.85
C ILE A 172 -7.54 -0.78 9.47
N GLY A 173 -6.51 0.00 9.11
CA GLY A 173 -5.22 -0.54 8.71
C GLY A 173 -4.40 -1.11 9.88
N ALA A 174 -3.65 -2.18 9.62
CA ALA A 174 -2.82 -2.86 10.63
C ALA A 174 -1.65 -2.01 11.18
N GLY A 175 -1.28 -0.92 10.52
CA GLY A 175 -0.15 -0.06 10.92
C GLY A 175 -0.48 0.99 11.98
N GLY A 176 -1.59 0.85 12.73
CA GLY A 176 -2.14 1.87 13.62
C GLY A 176 -3.04 2.86 12.87
N SER A 177 -4.05 3.40 13.53
CA SER A 177 -5.03 4.27 12.92
C SER A 177 -5.67 5.19 13.95
N SER A 178 -5.98 6.43 13.56
CA SER A 178 -6.89 7.32 14.29
C SER A 178 -8.35 6.85 14.21
N ILE A 179 -8.64 5.89 13.33
CA ILE A 179 -9.93 5.23 13.26
C ILE A 179 -9.95 4.13 14.35
N ASP A 180 -10.35 4.48 15.55
CA ASP A 180 -10.48 3.60 16.69
C ASP A 180 -11.94 3.31 17.04
N GLU A 181 -12.18 2.52 18.09
CA GLU A 181 -13.54 2.20 18.56
C GLU A 181 -14.33 3.45 19.00
N SER A 182 -13.66 4.47 19.50
CA SER A 182 -14.28 5.73 19.93
C SER A 182 -14.84 6.49 18.74
N LEU A 183 -14.02 6.64 17.69
CA LEU A 183 -14.44 7.29 16.44
C LEU A 183 -15.55 6.50 15.74
N VAL A 184 -15.43 5.16 15.68
CA VAL A 184 -16.49 4.31 15.12
C VAL A 184 -17.81 4.48 15.87
N SER A 185 -17.76 4.54 17.21
CA SER A 185 -18.95 4.76 18.05
C SER A 185 -19.58 6.14 17.82
N GLU A 186 -18.74 7.16 17.65
CA GLU A 186 -19.19 8.52 17.34
C GLU A 186 -19.88 8.60 15.97
N ILE A 187 -19.24 8.05 14.92
CA ILE A 187 -19.80 8.00 13.57
C ILE A 187 -21.16 7.28 13.59
N ALA A 188 -21.20 6.09 14.19
CA ALA A 188 -22.41 5.27 14.24
C ALA A 188 -23.54 5.91 15.08
N GLY A 189 -23.18 6.59 16.16
CA GLY A 189 -24.12 7.33 17.02
C GLY A 189 -24.74 8.55 16.31
N GLN A 190 -23.94 9.29 15.53
CA GLN A 190 -24.43 10.41 14.72
C GLN A 190 -25.28 9.95 13.54
N ALA A 191 -25.08 8.75 13.00
CA ALA A 191 -25.72 8.24 11.79
C ALA A 191 -26.44 6.89 12.02
N PRO A 192 -27.47 6.84 12.92
CA PRO A 192 -28.11 5.58 13.31
C PRO A 192 -28.91 4.90 12.19
N ASP A 193 -29.21 5.60 11.11
CA ASP A 193 -29.93 5.09 9.95
C ASP A 193 -29.03 4.28 9.00
N PHE A 194 -27.73 4.23 9.27
CA PHE A 194 -26.72 3.51 8.51
C PHE A 194 -26.23 2.26 9.24
N THR A 195 -25.79 1.27 8.46
CA THR A 195 -25.14 0.06 8.94
C THR A 195 -23.63 0.17 8.66
N PHE A 196 -22.82 -0.06 9.68
CA PHE A 196 -21.37 0.06 9.61
C PHE A 196 -20.69 -1.31 9.70
N HIS A 197 -19.91 -1.64 8.72
CA HIS A 197 -19.10 -2.87 8.62
C HIS A 197 -17.63 -2.54 8.86
N ILE A 198 -17.09 -2.97 10.02
CA ILE A 198 -15.72 -2.66 10.43
C ILE A 198 -14.81 -3.82 10.06
N ILE A 199 -13.77 -3.54 9.26
CA ILE A 199 -12.82 -4.52 8.73
C ILE A 199 -11.40 -4.15 9.13
N GLY A 200 -10.59 -5.12 9.55
CA GLY A 200 -9.17 -4.97 9.86
C GLY A 200 -8.84 -4.90 11.36
N SER A 201 -9.82 -4.68 12.21
CA SER A 201 -9.65 -4.73 13.68
C SER A 201 -10.76 -5.54 14.31
N SER A 202 -10.46 -6.18 15.44
CA SER A 202 -11.45 -6.82 16.31
C SER A 202 -11.83 -5.82 17.41
N GLY A 203 -13.06 -5.33 17.39
CA GLY A 203 -13.59 -4.46 18.45
C GLY A 203 -14.25 -5.23 19.57
N THR A 204 -14.55 -4.52 20.65
CA THR A 204 -15.36 -5.06 21.73
C THR A 204 -16.83 -5.17 21.31
N LYS A 205 -17.50 -6.25 21.72
CA LYS A 205 -18.87 -6.61 21.28
C LYS A 205 -20.00 -5.66 21.73
N ASN A 206 -19.69 -4.50 22.32
CA ASN A 206 -20.67 -3.65 23.01
C ASN A 206 -20.97 -2.33 22.30
N LEU A 207 -20.83 -2.25 20.99
CA LEU A 207 -21.19 -1.05 20.25
C LEU A 207 -22.68 -1.04 19.84
N THR A 208 -23.15 0.12 19.41
CA THR A 208 -24.51 0.37 18.92
C THR A 208 -25.00 -0.73 17.97
N GLY A 209 -26.29 -1.05 18.00
CA GLY A 209 -26.88 -2.15 17.23
C GLY A 209 -26.74 -2.06 15.69
N ASN A 210 -26.12 -0.99 15.18
CA ASN A 210 -25.88 -0.76 13.75
C ASN A 210 -24.40 -0.95 13.36
N VAL A 211 -23.52 -1.48 14.24
CA VAL A 211 -22.09 -1.70 13.97
C VAL A 211 -21.76 -3.19 13.99
N TYR A 212 -21.15 -3.69 12.92
CA TYR A 212 -20.75 -5.07 12.74
C TYR A 212 -19.22 -5.17 12.60
N TRP A 213 -18.56 -5.76 13.59
CA TRP A 213 -17.12 -6.00 13.56
C TRP A 213 -16.82 -7.35 12.91
N HIS A 214 -16.08 -7.31 11.82
CA HIS A 214 -15.70 -8.51 11.06
C HIS A 214 -14.28 -9.00 11.36
N GLY A 215 -13.48 -8.19 12.06
CA GLY A 215 -12.06 -8.49 12.25
C GLY A 215 -11.28 -8.46 10.93
N HIS A 216 -10.26 -9.30 10.85
CA HIS A 216 -9.50 -9.46 9.60
C HIS A 216 -10.28 -10.33 8.60
N ILE A 217 -10.53 -9.79 7.42
CA ILE A 217 -11.08 -10.52 6.27
C ILE A 217 -10.00 -10.60 5.20
N GLU A 218 -9.63 -11.80 4.79
CA GLU A 218 -8.61 -12.01 3.75
C GLU A 218 -9.05 -11.41 2.40
N ASP A 219 -10.27 -11.69 1.98
CA ASP A 219 -10.86 -11.13 0.75
C ASP A 219 -12.18 -10.39 1.04
N PRO A 220 -12.14 -9.09 1.35
CA PRO A 220 -13.33 -8.31 1.65
C PRO A 220 -14.06 -7.79 0.40
N PHE A 221 -13.76 -8.31 -0.79
CA PHE A 221 -14.26 -7.79 -2.07
C PHE A 221 -15.79 -7.66 -2.11
N GLU A 222 -16.52 -8.74 -1.77
CA GLU A 222 -17.99 -8.75 -1.85
C GLU A 222 -18.59 -7.73 -0.86
N LEU A 223 -18.09 -7.69 0.37
CA LEU A 223 -18.55 -6.78 1.38
C LEU A 223 -18.30 -5.32 0.99
N LEU A 224 -17.07 -4.99 0.55
CA LEU A 224 -16.73 -3.64 0.10
C LEU A 224 -17.50 -3.25 -1.15
N SER A 225 -17.70 -4.19 -2.08
CA SER A 225 -18.46 -3.95 -3.31
C SER A 225 -19.94 -3.70 -3.05
N SER A 226 -20.52 -4.29 -2.01
CA SER A 226 -21.92 -4.10 -1.66
C SER A 226 -22.18 -2.80 -0.88
N CYS A 227 -21.17 -2.20 -0.23
CA CYS A 227 -21.34 -0.94 0.49
C CYS A 227 -21.46 0.27 -0.43
N GLU A 228 -22.20 1.31 -0.01
CA GLU A 228 -22.37 2.57 -0.74
C GLU A 228 -21.18 3.52 -0.60
N LEU A 229 -20.48 3.44 0.55
CA LEU A 229 -19.40 4.33 0.92
C LEU A 229 -18.33 3.55 1.71
N ILE A 230 -17.08 3.93 1.55
CA ILE A 230 -15.95 3.41 2.31
C ILE A 230 -15.32 4.55 3.12
N ILE A 231 -15.05 4.32 4.40
CA ILE A 231 -14.25 5.20 5.26
C ILE A 231 -12.94 4.47 5.54
N GLY A 232 -11.81 5.14 5.43
CA GLY A 232 -10.53 4.47 5.70
C GLY A 232 -9.32 5.39 5.59
N ASN A 233 -8.16 4.87 5.93
CA ASN A 233 -6.92 5.62 5.78
C ASN A 233 -6.55 5.83 4.31
N THR A 234 -5.86 6.92 4.00
CA THR A 234 -5.38 7.22 2.64
C THR A 234 -4.10 6.48 2.25
N GLY A 235 -3.93 5.27 2.78
CA GLY A 235 -2.85 4.36 2.38
C GLY A 235 -3.03 3.89 0.93
N HIS A 236 -1.92 3.49 0.30
CA HIS A 236 -1.93 3.11 -1.12
C HIS A 236 -2.97 2.02 -1.44
N ASN A 237 -3.00 0.94 -0.67
CA ASN A 237 -3.92 -0.16 -0.96
C ASN A 237 -5.39 0.27 -0.79
N THR A 238 -5.72 0.97 0.30
CA THR A 238 -7.08 1.45 0.56
C THR A 238 -7.60 2.35 -0.58
N VAL A 239 -6.79 3.32 -1.00
CA VAL A 239 -7.16 4.23 -2.10
C VAL A 239 -7.33 3.47 -3.41
N MET A 240 -6.40 2.58 -3.77
CA MET A 240 -6.49 1.82 -5.02
C MET A 240 -7.64 0.80 -5.00
N GLU A 241 -7.92 0.16 -3.86
CA GLU A 241 -9.05 -0.75 -3.69
C GLU A 241 -10.37 -0.01 -3.82
N THR A 242 -10.51 1.14 -3.15
CA THR A 242 -11.72 1.97 -3.23
C THR A 242 -11.96 2.50 -4.65
N ALA A 243 -10.90 2.95 -5.33
CA ALA A 243 -10.95 3.39 -6.71
C ALA A 243 -11.35 2.27 -7.67
N SER A 244 -10.76 1.07 -7.52
CA SER A 244 -11.10 -0.11 -8.35
C SER A 244 -12.56 -0.54 -8.17
N LEU A 245 -13.14 -0.32 -6.98
CA LEU A 245 -14.56 -0.59 -6.70
C LEU A 245 -15.48 0.57 -7.06
N ASN A 246 -14.93 1.69 -7.53
CA ASN A 246 -15.66 2.92 -7.84
C ASN A 246 -16.60 3.37 -6.71
N LYS A 247 -16.09 3.36 -5.45
CA LYS A 247 -16.87 3.69 -4.26
C LYS A 247 -16.65 5.14 -3.82
N ARG A 248 -17.66 5.74 -3.21
CA ARG A 248 -17.50 6.99 -2.45
C ARG A 248 -16.51 6.75 -1.32
N PHE A 249 -15.77 7.80 -0.97
CA PHE A 249 -14.68 7.63 -0.01
C PHE A 249 -14.59 8.80 0.97
N ILE A 250 -14.49 8.48 2.25
CA ILE A 250 -14.00 9.40 3.27
C ILE A 250 -12.60 8.93 3.66
N GLY A 251 -11.60 9.70 3.25
CA GLY A 251 -10.18 9.41 3.51
C GLY A 251 -9.68 10.11 4.76
N ILE A 252 -9.09 9.36 5.69
CA ILE A 252 -8.48 9.89 6.90
C ILE A 252 -6.98 9.63 6.83
N PRO A 253 -6.15 10.66 6.48
CA PRO A 253 -4.71 10.50 6.36
C PRO A 253 -4.04 10.39 7.73
N GLU A 254 -3.31 9.32 7.94
CA GLU A 254 -2.49 9.14 9.13
C GLU A 254 -1.13 9.82 9.00
N VAL A 255 -0.58 10.27 10.12
CA VAL A 255 0.81 10.70 10.19
C VAL A 255 1.71 9.48 9.97
N ARG A 256 2.39 9.46 8.84
CA ARG A 256 3.31 8.39 8.44
C ARG A 256 4.67 9.00 8.05
N PRO A 257 5.76 8.22 8.12
CA PRO A 257 7.04 8.67 7.60
C PRO A 257 6.89 9.24 6.18
N PHE A 258 7.58 10.32 5.89
CA PHE A 258 7.59 10.98 4.57
C PHE A 258 6.25 11.57 4.12
N ASN A 259 5.28 11.76 5.02
CA ASN A 259 3.94 12.28 4.72
C ASN A 259 3.19 11.47 3.64
N GLU A 260 3.47 10.18 3.50
CA GLU A 260 2.96 9.33 2.42
C GLU A 260 1.44 9.38 2.27
N GLN A 261 0.70 9.31 3.39
CA GLN A 261 -0.76 9.33 3.33
C GLN A 261 -1.32 10.73 3.10
N VAL A 262 -0.68 11.75 3.62
CA VAL A 262 -1.07 13.16 3.39
C VAL A 262 -0.90 13.52 1.91
N GLU A 263 0.24 13.17 1.30
CA GLU A 263 0.49 13.38 -0.13
C GLU A 263 -0.52 12.62 -0.99
N LYS A 264 -0.85 11.39 -0.60
CA LYS A 264 -1.90 10.62 -1.27
C LYS A 264 -3.27 11.29 -1.13
N ALA A 265 -3.64 11.76 0.05
CA ALA A 265 -4.88 12.49 0.27
C ALA A 265 -4.97 13.74 -0.63
N LEU A 266 -3.91 14.54 -0.68
CA LEU A 266 -3.84 15.73 -1.55
C LEU A 266 -4.06 15.39 -3.02
N SER A 267 -3.58 14.24 -3.50
CA SER A 267 -3.74 13.83 -4.90
C SER A 267 -5.16 13.45 -5.30
N ILE A 268 -6.05 13.21 -4.33
CA ILE A 268 -7.46 12.86 -4.57
C ILE A 268 -8.45 13.88 -3.99
N THR A 269 -7.97 14.90 -3.28
CA THR A 269 -8.79 15.98 -2.73
C THR A 269 -9.50 16.75 -3.83
N GLY A 270 -10.76 17.15 -3.59
CA GLY A 270 -11.60 17.93 -4.52
C GLY A 270 -12.26 17.12 -5.62
N ARG A 271 -12.10 15.80 -5.66
CA ARG A 271 -12.83 14.92 -6.56
C ARG A 271 -14.24 14.65 -6.04
N THR A 272 -15.20 14.61 -6.93
CA THR A 272 -16.61 14.34 -6.56
C THR A 272 -16.74 12.98 -5.86
N GLY A 273 -17.53 12.91 -4.79
CA GLY A 273 -17.74 11.69 -4.02
C GLY A 273 -16.55 11.23 -3.17
N ILE A 274 -15.54 12.08 -3.02
CA ILE A 274 -14.36 11.86 -2.21
C ILE A 274 -14.16 13.04 -1.26
N GLU A 275 -14.06 12.75 0.03
CA GLU A 275 -13.78 13.77 1.06
C GLU A 275 -12.61 13.34 1.93
N ILE A 276 -11.78 14.31 2.31
CA ILE A 276 -10.64 14.09 3.18
C ILE A 276 -10.89 14.79 4.52
N VAL A 277 -10.89 13.99 5.59
CA VAL A 277 -11.04 14.49 6.96
C VAL A 277 -9.71 14.26 7.68
N TYR A 278 -9.06 15.34 8.07
CA TYR A 278 -7.79 15.23 8.79
C TYR A 278 -7.99 14.85 10.26
N PRO A 279 -7.05 14.16 10.90
CA PRO A 279 -7.16 13.73 12.30
C PRO A 279 -7.50 14.86 13.28
N ALA A 280 -7.05 16.09 13.02
CA ALA A 280 -7.36 17.25 13.84
C ALA A 280 -8.84 17.68 13.80
N ASP A 281 -9.55 17.31 12.74
CA ASP A 281 -10.93 17.74 12.49
C ASP A 281 -11.96 16.66 12.84
N LEU A 282 -11.54 15.44 13.21
CA LEU A 282 -12.43 14.30 13.46
C LEU A 282 -13.49 14.59 14.51
N ALA A 283 -13.09 15.20 15.65
CA ALA A 283 -13.99 15.49 16.76
C ALA A 283 -15.02 16.61 16.48
N ALA A 284 -14.76 17.44 15.47
CA ALA A 284 -15.66 18.52 15.06
C ALA A 284 -16.55 18.14 13.87
N GLN A 285 -16.34 16.94 13.29
CA GLN A 285 -17.02 16.54 12.07
C GLN A 285 -18.49 16.18 12.31
N ASN A 286 -19.37 16.73 11.50
CA ASN A 286 -20.76 16.28 11.40
C ASN A 286 -20.84 15.07 10.46
N TRP A 287 -20.65 13.87 11.00
CA TRP A 287 -20.58 12.64 10.22
C TRP A 287 -21.87 12.34 9.45
N LYS A 288 -23.01 12.55 10.07
CA LYS A 288 -24.31 12.34 9.40
C LYS A 288 -24.46 13.18 8.17
N GLU A 289 -24.19 14.47 8.27
CA GLU A 289 -24.31 15.41 7.15
C GLU A 289 -23.31 15.09 6.05
N LEU A 290 -22.02 14.80 6.41
CA LEU A 290 -20.99 14.44 5.47
C LEU A 290 -21.35 13.18 4.67
N ILE A 291 -21.80 12.12 5.35
CA ILE A 291 -22.22 10.88 4.70
C ILE A 291 -23.38 11.16 3.74
N GLN A 292 -24.39 11.88 4.19
CA GLN A 292 -25.56 12.20 3.36
C GLN A 292 -25.20 13.03 2.11
N LEU A 293 -24.31 14.02 2.25
CA LEU A 293 -23.82 14.82 1.12
C LEU A 293 -23.05 13.97 0.11
N LEU A 294 -22.18 13.07 0.57
CA LEU A 294 -21.43 12.19 -0.31
C LEU A 294 -22.34 11.20 -1.05
N LEU A 295 -23.37 10.69 -0.39
CA LEU A 295 -24.30 9.75 -1.02
C LEU A 295 -25.10 10.37 -2.17
N LEU A 296 -25.21 11.68 -2.24
CA LEU A 296 -25.84 12.41 -3.36
C LEU A 296 -24.89 12.55 -4.57
N GLN A 297 -23.62 12.25 -4.42
CA GLN A 297 -22.60 12.41 -5.44
C GLN A 297 -22.24 11.08 -6.10
N LEU A 298 -21.79 11.14 -7.35
CA LEU A 298 -21.13 10.00 -7.99
C LEU A 298 -19.60 10.11 -7.73
N PRO A 299 -18.92 9.03 -7.37
CA PRO A 299 -17.47 9.09 -7.12
C PRO A 299 -16.70 9.29 -8.42
N ASP A 300 -15.73 10.19 -8.42
CA ASP A 300 -14.80 10.41 -9.53
C ASP A 300 -13.43 9.81 -9.23
N TRP A 301 -13.22 8.60 -9.73
CA TRP A 301 -11.93 7.90 -9.71
C TRP A 301 -11.24 7.89 -11.07
N GLN A 302 -11.69 8.72 -12.02
CA GLN A 302 -11.12 8.74 -13.36
C GLN A 302 -9.59 8.93 -13.32
N GLY A 303 -8.89 8.09 -14.05
CA GLY A 303 -7.43 8.14 -14.15
C GLY A 303 -6.67 7.71 -12.88
N THR A 304 -7.34 7.21 -11.82
CA THR A 304 -6.67 6.69 -10.62
C THR A 304 -6.19 5.26 -10.82
N THR A 305 -7.04 4.40 -11.37
CA THR A 305 -6.70 3.03 -11.75
C THR A 305 -6.66 2.88 -13.27
N ASP A 306 -5.90 1.90 -13.73
CA ASP A 306 -5.74 1.56 -15.14
C ASP A 306 -5.73 0.03 -15.26
N ASP A 307 -6.61 -0.52 -16.06
CA ASP A 307 -6.76 -1.97 -16.24
C ASP A 307 -5.49 -2.62 -16.82
N GLU A 308 -4.67 -1.85 -17.53
CA GLU A 308 -3.38 -2.31 -18.06
C GLU A 308 -2.20 -2.08 -17.09
N ALA A 309 -2.41 -1.40 -15.95
CA ALA A 309 -1.31 -1.00 -15.08
C ALA A 309 -0.46 -2.17 -14.59
N LEU A 310 -1.11 -3.28 -14.24
CA LEU A 310 -0.42 -4.49 -13.78
C LEU A 310 0.39 -5.13 -14.90
N ASP A 311 -0.16 -5.21 -16.09
CA ASP A 311 0.54 -5.73 -17.28
C ASP A 311 1.69 -4.81 -17.70
N LYS A 312 1.52 -3.50 -17.60
CA LYS A 312 2.60 -2.51 -17.82
C LYS A 312 3.74 -2.74 -16.84
N ALA A 313 3.43 -2.94 -15.55
CA ALA A 313 4.44 -3.24 -14.54
C ALA A 313 5.19 -4.54 -14.84
N GLY A 314 4.48 -5.62 -15.18
CA GLY A 314 5.09 -6.90 -15.56
C GLY A 314 5.99 -6.77 -16.79
N ARG A 315 5.50 -6.15 -17.88
CA ARG A 315 6.28 -5.91 -19.09
C ARG A 315 7.54 -5.07 -18.82
N LEU A 316 7.43 -4.05 -17.96
CA LEU A 316 8.56 -3.20 -17.59
C LEU A 316 9.66 -4.01 -16.87
N ILE A 317 9.27 -4.85 -15.91
CA ILE A 317 10.22 -5.71 -15.18
C ILE A 317 10.90 -6.69 -16.14
N ILE A 318 10.13 -7.38 -16.98
CA ILE A 318 10.65 -8.35 -17.96
C ILE A 318 11.59 -7.69 -18.98
N SER A 319 11.18 -6.56 -19.55
CA SER A 319 12.00 -5.85 -20.54
C SER A 319 13.30 -5.30 -19.95
N THR A 320 13.27 -4.89 -18.68
CA THR A 320 14.47 -4.46 -17.95
C THR A 320 15.42 -5.63 -17.74
N GLY A 321 14.93 -6.80 -17.32
CA GLY A 321 15.72 -8.01 -17.19
C GLY A 321 16.36 -8.43 -18.52
N LYS A 322 15.58 -8.46 -19.59
CA LYS A 322 16.10 -8.77 -20.94
C LYS A 322 17.20 -7.81 -21.39
N ARG A 323 16.98 -6.52 -21.24
CA ARG A 323 18.00 -5.50 -21.56
C ARG A 323 19.30 -5.69 -20.79
N LEU A 324 19.24 -6.18 -19.57
CA LEU A 324 20.43 -6.35 -18.71
C LEU A 324 21.18 -7.66 -18.97
N PHE A 325 20.50 -8.73 -19.38
CA PHE A 325 21.07 -10.07 -19.36
C PHE A 325 21.05 -10.80 -20.71
N GLU A 326 20.33 -10.30 -21.71
CA GLU A 326 20.19 -10.96 -23.04
C GLU A 326 20.92 -10.20 -24.16
N ASN A 327 21.96 -9.41 -23.84
CA ASN A 327 22.81 -8.74 -24.84
C ASN A 327 23.86 -9.68 -25.48
#